data_c96c2b5d792319a041998d58905b5ea3
#
_entry.id   c96c2b5d792319a041998d58905b5ea3
#
_cell.length_a   1.000
_cell.length_b   1.000
_cell.length_c   1.000
_cell.angle_alpha   90.00
_cell.angle_beta   90.00
_cell.angle_gamma   90.00
#
_symmetry.space_group_name_H-M   'P 1'
#
loop_
_entity.id
_entity.type
_entity.pdbx_description
1 polymer ?
#
loop_
_entity_poly.entity_id
_entity_poly.type
_entity_poly.pdbx_seq_one_letter_code
_entity_poly.pdbx_strand_id
1 'polypeptide(L)'
;MPIVVTFSLLAASLIVWTAMAEDATLQFRAPVQLKAGEGMMGQGILFPSPKMQDLDGDGVAEMLVGDLRGQLLVSKRQGGGDSTQWSALESLKTADGEPIKFDNW
;
A
#
# COMPACT_ATOMS: atom_id res chain seq x y z
N MET A 1 10.71 78.30 -7.62
CA MET A 1 9.92 77.08 -7.73
C MET A 1 10.57 76.06 -6.84
N PRO A 2 10.00 75.71 -5.72
CA PRO A 2 10.54 74.61 -4.89
C PRO A 2 10.16 73.28 -5.52
N ILE A 3 11.16 72.45 -5.75
CA ILE A 3 10.98 71.10 -6.20
C ILE A 3 10.65 70.25 -4.96
N VAL A 4 9.41 69.76 -4.89
CA VAL A 4 9.02 68.80 -3.85
C VAL A 4 9.42 67.41 -4.32
N VAL A 5 10.46 66.87 -3.74
CA VAL A 5 10.84 65.46 -3.95
C VAL A 5 10.05 64.65 -2.95
N THR A 6 9.01 63.98 -3.44
CA THR A 6 8.29 62.99 -2.65
C THR A 6 9.05 61.66 -2.67
N PHE A 7 9.65 61.35 -1.53
CA PHE A 7 10.20 60.02 -1.28
C PHE A 7 9.04 59.01 -1.04
N SER A 8 8.79 58.17 -2.03
CA SER A 8 7.91 57.00 -1.83
C SER A 8 8.70 55.94 -1.08
N LEU A 9 8.38 55.74 0.19
CA LEU A 9 8.82 54.55 0.93
C LEU A 9 8.07 53.33 0.40
N LEU A 10 8.73 52.50 -0.41
CA LEU A 10 8.29 51.14 -0.67
C LEU A 10 8.55 50.28 0.59
N ALA A 11 7.51 50.07 1.37
CA ALA A 11 7.54 49.07 2.42
C ALA A 11 7.50 47.67 1.78
N ALA A 12 8.65 47.03 1.67
CA ALA A 12 8.73 45.64 1.27
C ALA A 12 8.24 44.77 2.46
N SER A 13 7.01 44.34 2.36
CA SER A 13 6.46 43.33 3.31
C SER A 13 7.16 42.00 3.04
N LEU A 14 8.14 41.66 3.87
CA LEU A 14 8.67 40.30 3.96
C LEU A 14 7.59 39.41 4.59
N ILE A 15 6.82 38.73 3.77
CA ILE A 15 5.96 37.62 4.24
C ILE A 15 6.89 36.46 4.55
N VAL A 16 7.27 36.33 5.79
CA VAL A 16 7.94 35.13 6.29
C VAL A 16 6.90 34.03 6.37
N TRP A 17 6.89 33.16 5.38
CA TRP A 17 6.16 31.89 5.47
C TRP A 17 6.92 31.01 6.45
N THR A 18 6.56 31.06 7.71
CA THR A 18 6.92 30.00 8.63
C THR A 18 6.13 28.77 8.21
N ALA A 19 6.78 27.87 7.48
CA ALA A 19 6.27 26.51 7.30
C ALA A 19 6.21 25.90 8.70
N MET A 20 5.04 25.90 9.32
CA MET A 20 4.78 25.05 10.46
C MET A 20 4.83 23.63 9.91
N ALA A 21 5.89 22.89 10.27
CA ALA A 21 5.88 21.45 10.15
C ALA A 21 4.76 20.98 11.09
N GLU A 22 3.59 20.67 10.52
CA GLU A 22 2.58 19.91 11.25
C GLU A 22 3.25 18.61 11.64
N ASP A 23 3.33 18.37 12.92
CA ASP A 23 3.74 17.09 13.47
C ASP A 23 2.67 16.09 13.02
N ALA A 24 2.93 15.42 11.87
CA ALA A 24 2.02 14.45 11.31
C ALA A 24 2.05 13.23 12.21
N THR A 25 1.25 13.25 13.27
CA THR A 25 1.00 12.09 14.10
C THR A 25 0.35 11.02 13.23
N LEU A 26 1.07 9.92 12.99
CA LEU A 26 0.53 8.76 12.29
C LEU A 26 -0.68 8.24 13.08
N GLN A 27 -1.86 8.38 12.49
CA GLN A 27 -3.09 7.84 13.04
C GLN A 27 -3.40 6.54 12.32
N PHE A 28 -3.48 5.46 13.08
CA PHE A 28 -3.90 4.17 12.56
C PHE A 28 -5.40 4.00 12.79
N ARG A 29 -6.10 3.52 11.77
CA ARG A 29 -7.48 3.06 11.92
C ARG A 29 -7.52 1.75 12.70
N ALA A 30 -8.67 1.41 13.26
CA ALA A 30 -8.87 0.09 13.87
C ALA A 30 -8.51 -1.01 12.86
N PRO A 31 -7.84 -2.09 13.28
CA PRO A 31 -7.48 -3.19 12.39
C PRO A 31 -8.73 -3.86 11.84
N VAL A 32 -8.70 -4.19 10.56
CA VAL A 32 -9.78 -4.89 9.86
C VAL A 32 -9.24 -6.19 9.31
N GLN A 33 -9.98 -7.27 9.55
CA GLN A 33 -9.62 -8.58 9.03
C GLN A 33 -9.94 -8.68 7.55
N LEU A 34 -8.95 -9.08 6.75
CA LEU A 34 -9.12 -9.27 5.30
C LEU A 34 -9.89 -10.58 5.04
N LYS A 35 -10.73 -10.54 4.01
CA LYS A 35 -11.42 -11.73 3.49
C LYS A 35 -10.75 -12.23 2.23
N ALA A 36 -10.73 -13.53 2.05
CA ALA A 36 -10.27 -14.22 0.83
C ALA A 36 -11.37 -15.17 0.34
N GLY A 37 -12.09 -14.77 -0.71
CA GLY A 37 -13.31 -15.45 -1.11
C GLY A 37 -14.35 -15.40 0.01
N GLU A 38 -14.92 -16.54 0.36
CA GLU A 38 -15.93 -16.68 1.43
C GLU A 38 -15.33 -16.75 2.84
N GLY A 39 -14.01 -16.97 2.95
CA GLY A 39 -13.31 -17.14 4.22
C GLY A 39 -12.48 -15.93 4.64
N MET A 40 -11.72 -16.11 5.71
CA MET A 40 -10.75 -15.13 6.17
C MET A 40 -9.40 -15.33 5.47
N MET A 41 -8.72 -14.23 5.16
CA MET A 41 -7.37 -14.31 4.61
C MET A 41 -6.44 -15.06 5.55
N GLY A 42 -5.73 -16.07 5.02
CA GLY A 42 -4.82 -16.91 5.79
C GLY A 42 -5.48 -18.07 6.56
N GLN A 43 -6.79 -18.22 6.48
CA GLN A 43 -7.48 -19.35 7.14
C GLN A 43 -7.00 -20.69 6.56
N GLY A 44 -6.60 -21.62 7.45
CA GLY A 44 -6.09 -22.94 7.05
C GLY A 44 -4.66 -22.95 6.53
N ILE A 45 -3.98 -21.80 6.52
CA ILE A 45 -2.58 -21.68 6.12
C ILE A 45 -1.70 -21.74 7.37
N LEU A 46 -0.68 -22.60 7.32
CA LEU A 46 0.24 -22.79 8.44
C LEU A 46 1.35 -21.72 8.37
N PHE A 47 1.41 -20.85 9.38
CA PHE A 47 2.35 -19.74 9.48
C PHE A 47 2.40 -18.88 8.20
N PRO A 48 1.30 -18.21 7.81
CA PRO A 48 1.23 -17.44 6.59
C PRO A 48 2.22 -16.28 6.60
N SER A 49 2.97 -16.13 5.51
CA SER A 49 3.92 -15.05 5.28
C SER A 49 3.48 -14.24 4.07
N PRO A 50 2.72 -13.15 4.26
CA PRO A 50 2.20 -12.35 3.16
C PRO A 50 3.23 -11.36 2.61
N LYS A 51 3.20 -11.15 1.29
CA LYS A 51 3.93 -10.10 0.59
C LYS A 51 3.06 -9.52 -0.52
N MET A 52 3.11 -8.19 -0.69
CA MET A 52 2.47 -7.52 -1.81
C MET A 52 3.45 -7.41 -2.98
N GLN A 53 3.02 -7.84 -4.16
CA GLN A 53 3.82 -7.80 -5.38
C GLN A 53 2.92 -7.70 -6.61
N ASP A 54 3.20 -6.76 -7.51
CA ASP A 54 2.59 -6.71 -8.83
C ASP A 54 3.23 -7.81 -9.71
N LEU A 55 2.48 -8.87 -9.98
CA LEU A 55 2.96 -10.05 -10.69
C LEU A 55 2.70 -9.98 -12.20
N ASP A 56 1.64 -9.32 -12.60
CA ASP A 56 1.23 -9.24 -14.00
C ASP A 56 1.56 -7.89 -14.65
N GLY A 57 2.09 -6.93 -13.90
CA GLY A 57 2.54 -5.64 -14.40
C GLY A 57 1.41 -4.65 -14.67
N ASP A 58 0.23 -4.87 -14.08
CA ASP A 58 -0.93 -3.99 -14.26
C ASP A 58 -0.92 -2.76 -13.33
N GLY A 59 0.05 -2.68 -12.43
CA GLY A 59 0.19 -1.60 -11.44
C GLY A 59 -0.60 -1.85 -10.15
N VAL A 60 -1.30 -2.96 -10.03
CA VAL A 60 -2.03 -3.37 -8.83
C VAL A 60 -1.34 -4.58 -8.21
N ALA A 61 -0.91 -4.45 -6.97
CA ALA A 61 -0.20 -5.55 -6.33
C ALA A 61 -1.16 -6.67 -5.90
N GLU A 62 -0.79 -7.90 -6.23
CA GLU A 62 -1.36 -9.11 -5.67
C GLU A 62 -0.79 -9.39 -4.29
N MET A 63 -1.51 -10.16 -3.49
CA MET A 63 -1.01 -10.69 -2.25
C MET A 63 -0.46 -12.11 -2.47
N LEU A 64 0.84 -12.25 -2.30
CA LEU A 64 1.50 -13.55 -2.23
C LEU A 64 1.52 -14.04 -0.79
N VAL A 65 1.22 -15.30 -0.57
CA VAL A 65 1.25 -15.90 0.76
C VAL A 65 2.05 -17.20 0.69
N GLY A 66 3.21 -17.20 1.34
CA GLY A 66 3.98 -18.42 1.58
C GLY A 66 3.49 -19.12 2.84
N ASP A 67 3.56 -20.43 2.89
CA ASP A 67 3.27 -21.21 4.08
C ASP A 67 4.45 -22.07 4.52
N LEU A 68 4.38 -22.62 5.73
CA LEU A 68 5.43 -23.47 6.28
C LEU A 68 5.63 -24.77 5.47
N ARG A 69 4.66 -25.17 4.66
CA ARG A 69 4.74 -26.38 3.81
C ARG A 69 5.42 -26.13 2.47
N GLY A 70 5.94 -24.91 2.27
CA GLY A 70 6.61 -24.49 1.04
C GLY A 70 5.65 -24.15 -0.11
N GLN A 71 4.35 -24.04 0.14
CA GLN A 71 3.38 -23.59 -0.87
C GLN A 71 3.46 -22.08 -1.04
N LEU A 72 3.29 -21.63 -2.28
CA LEU A 72 3.15 -20.24 -2.62
C LEU A 72 1.76 -20.00 -3.20
N LEU A 73 0.99 -19.18 -2.51
CA LEU A 73 -0.40 -18.87 -2.85
C LEU A 73 -0.50 -17.42 -3.31
N VAL A 74 -1.48 -17.13 -4.12
CA VAL A 74 -1.76 -15.78 -4.62
C VAL A 74 -3.24 -15.46 -4.46
N SER A 75 -3.52 -14.19 -4.16
CA SER A 75 -4.86 -13.63 -4.10
C SER A 75 -4.86 -12.24 -4.73
N LYS A 76 -5.92 -11.90 -5.46
CA LYS A 76 -6.11 -10.59 -6.09
C LYS A 76 -7.12 -9.77 -5.29
N ARG A 77 -6.83 -8.47 -5.15
CA ARG A 77 -7.77 -7.56 -4.51
C ARG A 77 -9.03 -7.44 -5.34
N GLN A 78 -10.18 -7.49 -4.70
CA GLN A 78 -11.49 -7.30 -5.30
C GLN A 78 -12.07 -5.96 -4.88
N GLY A 79 -12.55 -5.16 -5.85
CA GLY A 79 -13.04 -3.81 -5.60
C GLY A 79 -11.96 -2.75 -5.65
N GLY A 80 -12.25 -1.55 -5.12
CA GLY A 80 -11.33 -0.42 -5.14
C GLY A 80 -10.14 -0.56 -4.20
N GLY A 81 -9.22 0.41 -4.24
CA GLY A 81 -7.94 0.37 -3.51
C GLY A 81 -8.03 0.18 -1.99
N ASP A 82 -9.16 0.58 -1.37
CA ASP A 82 -9.39 0.39 0.08
C ASP A 82 -10.19 -0.89 0.40
N SER A 83 -10.47 -1.73 -0.59
CA SER A 83 -11.23 -2.95 -0.37
C SER A 83 -10.48 -3.93 0.53
N THR A 84 -11.20 -4.48 1.51
CA THR A 84 -10.72 -5.57 2.37
C THR A 84 -11.05 -6.95 1.80
N GLN A 85 -11.70 -6.98 0.65
CA GLN A 85 -12.10 -8.20 -0.04
C GLN A 85 -11.05 -8.61 -1.05
N TRP A 86 -10.65 -9.86 -1.00
CA TRP A 86 -9.69 -10.49 -1.89
C TRP A 86 -10.27 -11.77 -2.49
N SER A 87 -9.75 -12.20 -3.63
CA SER A 87 -10.11 -13.50 -4.18
C SER A 87 -9.70 -14.64 -3.24
N ALA A 88 -10.30 -15.80 -3.40
CA ALA A 88 -9.80 -16.99 -2.73
C ALA A 88 -8.31 -17.18 -3.04
N LEU A 89 -7.56 -17.68 -2.05
CA LEU A 89 -6.14 -18.02 -2.24
C LEU A 89 -6.01 -19.22 -3.17
N GLU A 90 -5.23 -19.06 -4.21
CA GLU A 90 -4.94 -20.10 -5.21
C GLU A 90 -3.44 -20.37 -5.25
N SER A 91 -3.06 -21.61 -5.60
CA SER A 91 -1.65 -21.93 -5.82
C SER A 91 -1.08 -21.10 -6.96
N LEU A 92 0.02 -20.40 -6.70
CA LEU A 92 0.79 -19.75 -7.76
C LEU A 92 1.43 -20.84 -8.63
N LYS A 93 1.28 -20.71 -9.94
CA LYS A 93 1.70 -21.72 -10.90
C LYS A 93 2.83 -21.20 -11.78
N THR A 94 3.66 -22.13 -12.24
CA THR A 94 4.63 -21.89 -13.31
C THR A 94 3.93 -21.68 -14.66
N ALA A 95 4.68 -21.29 -15.68
CA ALA A 95 4.17 -21.18 -17.06
C ALA A 95 3.61 -22.50 -17.59
N ASP A 96 4.11 -23.64 -17.10
CA ASP A 96 3.64 -24.98 -17.47
C ASP A 96 2.38 -25.43 -16.69
N GLY A 97 1.88 -24.58 -15.80
CA GLY A 97 0.68 -24.84 -15.01
C GLY A 97 0.90 -25.62 -13.72
N GLU A 98 2.13 -25.92 -13.36
CA GLU A 98 2.46 -26.64 -12.13
C GLU A 98 2.50 -25.69 -10.92
N PRO A 99 1.95 -26.10 -9.77
CA PRO A 99 2.04 -25.31 -8.54
C PRO A 99 3.49 -25.08 -8.13
N ILE A 100 3.80 -23.84 -7.81
CA ILE A 100 5.11 -23.50 -7.24
C ILE A 100 5.14 -24.01 -5.80
N LYS A 101 6.10 -24.86 -5.53
CA LYS A 101 6.34 -25.40 -4.20
C LYS A 101 7.84 -25.47 -3.92
N PHE A 102 8.22 -24.98 -2.77
CA PHE A 102 9.60 -25.08 -2.28
C PHE A 102 9.71 -26.27 -1.32
N ASP A 103 10.85 -26.92 -1.37
CA ASP A 103 11.14 -27.91 -0.37
C ASP A 103 11.23 -27.22 0.99
N ASN A 104 10.43 -27.67 1.90
CA ASN A 104 10.44 -27.19 3.27
C ASN A 104 11.19 -28.21 4.13
N TRP A 105 12.09 -27.72 4.92
CA TRP A 105 13.00 -28.46 5.81
C TRP A 105 12.71 -28.14 7.27
#